data_55c02ab30a71ac38cc27779a29463f53
#
_entry.id   55c02ab30a71ac38cc27779a29463f53
#
_cell.length_a   1.000
_cell.length_b   1.000
_cell.length_c   1.000
_cell.angle_alpha   90.00
_cell.angle_beta   90.00
_cell.angle_gamma   90.00
#
_symmetry.space_group_name_H-M   'P 1'
#
loop_
_entity.id
_entity.type
_entity.pdbx_description
1 polymer ?
#
loop_
_entity_poly.entity_id
_entity_poly.type
_entity_poly.pdbx_seq_one_letter_code
_entity_poly.pdbx_strand_id
1 'polypeptide(L)'
;MDIQNLILYVFDAVMLVAFARMLMVSNTVKIETKVGNKMKWMIPVLFIVIAIIGFVRYEGVFRIVQFIIPIILGMMYYFMKSGLSDEGIVMMGSLIKFHKAGQVTLSRSDNSIYFVRNKITTALFFEEDQFDEVRNFLKEHSLKSDYLKKIYSRVF
;
A
#
# COMPACT_ATOMS: atom_id res chain seq x y z
N MET A 1 27.17 -19.94 15.35
CA MET A 1 25.93 -19.30 14.91
C MET A 1 25.09 -20.38 14.25
N ASP A 2 23.93 -20.70 14.80
CA ASP A 2 23.12 -21.78 14.26
C ASP A 2 22.55 -21.42 12.89
N ILE A 3 22.46 -22.39 11.99
CA ILE A 3 21.93 -22.20 10.62
C ILE A 3 20.54 -21.58 10.66
N GLN A 4 19.73 -21.93 11.65
CA GLN A 4 18.40 -21.36 11.84
C GLN A 4 18.44 -19.86 12.09
N ASN A 5 19.35 -19.39 12.94
CA ASN A 5 19.52 -17.95 13.21
C ASN A 5 19.99 -17.19 11.97
N LEU A 6 20.88 -17.80 11.16
CA LEU A 6 21.32 -17.19 9.91
C LEU A 6 20.17 -17.01 8.91
N ILE A 7 19.31 -18.03 8.76
CA ILE A 7 18.15 -17.97 7.88
C ILE A 7 17.20 -16.84 8.32
N LEU A 8 16.97 -16.68 9.63
CA LEU A 8 16.12 -15.62 10.16
C LEU A 8 16.72 -14.23 9.91
N TYR A 9 18.02 -14.03 10.11
CA TYR A 9 18.66 -12.75 9.78
C TYR A 9 18.54 -12.39 8.29
N VAL A 10 18.72 -13.38 7.40
CA VAL A 10 18.54 -13.16 5.96
C VAL A 10 17.08 -12.79 5.64
N PHE A 11 16.14 -13.50 6.24
CA PHE A 11 14.71 -13.20 6.09
C PHE A 11 14.36 -11.78 6.57
N ASP A 12 14.83 -11.39 7.75
CA ASP A 12 14.62 -10.07 8.33
C ASP A 12 15.21 -8.96 7.42
N ALA A 13 16.41 -9.18 6.90
CA ALA A 13 17.05 -8.23 5.98
C ALA A 13 16.25 -8.09 4.68
N VAL A 14 15.77 -9.18 4.09
CA VAL A 14 14.93 -9.16 2.89
C VAL A 14 13.62 -8.43 3.16
N MET A 15 12.98 -8.69 4.30
CA MET A 15 11.74 -8.01 4.69
C MET A 15 11.94 -6.51 4.89
N LEU A 16 13.02 -6.09 5.56
CA LEU A 16 13.34 -4.67 5.74
C LEU A 16 13.53 -3.97 4.40
N VAL A 17 14.28 -4.57 3.46
CA VAL A 17 14.48 -4.00 2.12
C VAL A 17 13.16 -3.93 1.34
N ALA A 18 12.33 -4.97 1.41
CA ALA A 18 11.03 -5.00 0.74
C ALA A 18 10.10 -3.89 1.28
N PHE A 19 9.99 -3.75 2.61
CA PHE A 19 9.16 -2.73 3.24
C PHE A 19 9.70 -1.31 2.99
N ALA A 20 11.02 -1.11 3.01
CA ALA A 20 11.63 0.17 2.66
C ALA A 20 11.26 0.58 1.22
N ARG A 21 11.34 -0.35 0.26
CA ARG A 21 10.92 -0.11 -1.12
C ARG A 21 9.44 0.21 -1.23
N MET A 22 8.58 -0.52 -0.52
CA MET A 22 7.13 -0.26 -0.47
C MET A 22 6.84 1.12 0.11
N LEU A 23 7.56 1.54 1.15
CA LEU A 23 7.42 2.86 1.75
C LEU A 23 7.87 3.97 0.79
N MET A 24 8.97 3.77 0.04
CA MET A 24 9.40 4.71 -0.99
C MET A 24 8.31 4.91 -2.06
N VAL A 25 7.70 3.81 -2.55
CA VAL A 25 6.59 3.88 -3.50
C VAL A 25 5.38 4.57 -2.87
N SER A 26 5.07 4.28 -1.63
CA SER A 26 3.98 4.92 -0.88
C SER A 26 4.14 6.45 -0.78
N ASN A 27 5.38 6.93 -0.68
CA ASN A 27 5.66 8.37 -0.60
C ASN A 27 5.47 9.11 -1.94
N THR A 28 5.25 8.40 -3.07
CA THR A 28 4.90 9.03 -4.35
C THR A 28 3.42 9.40 -4.46
N VAL A 29 2.60 9.05 -3.47
CA VAL A 29 1.18 9.38 -3.43
C VAL A 29 0.99 10.89 -3.31
N LYS A 30 0.24 11.46 -4.23
CA LYS A 30 -0.16 12.88 -4.24
C LYS A 30 -1.52 13.09 -3.61
N ILE A 31 -2.50 12.27 -3.98
CA ILE A 31 -3.84 12.29 -3.39
C ILE A 31 -3.99 11.05 -2.53
N GLU A 32 -4.02 11.24 -1.23
CA GLU A 32 -4.14 10.14 -0.27
C GLU A 32 -5.58 9.65 -0.22
N THR A 33 -5.77 8.34 -0.34
CA THR A 33 -7.07 7.68 -0.27
C THR A 33 -7.07 6.62 0.82
N LYS A 34 -8.25 6.32 1.36
CA LYS A 34 -8.41 5.25 2.33
C LYS A 34 -8.70 3.94 1.56
N VAL A 35 -7.85 2.95 1.71
CA VAL A 35 -8.21 1.60 1.29
C VAL A 35 -9.36 1.15 2.18
N GLY A 36 -10.43 0.57 1.61
CA GLY A 36 -11.65 0.17 2.32
C GLY A 36 -11.46 -0.87 3.44
N ASN A 37 -10.23 -1.07 3.85
CA ASN A 37 -9.89 -1.99 4.92
C ASN A 37 -9.81 -1.24 6.26
N LYS A 38 -10.88 -1.31 7.03
CA LYS A 38 -10.94 -0.82 8.43
C LYS A 38 -9.89 -1.48 9.33
N MET A 39 -9.17 -2.48 8.84
CA MET A 39 -8.25 -3.32 9.59
C MET A 39 -6.76 -2.93 9.41
N LYS A 40 -6.47 -1.73 8.91
CA LYS A 40 -5.07 -1.26 8.73
C LYS A 40 -4.24 -1.36 10.02
N TRP A 41 -4.87 -1.21 11.18
CA TRP A 41 -4.22 -1.31 12.49
C TRP A 41 -3.90 -2.75 12.93
N MET A 42 -4.60 -3.76 12.39
CA MET A 42 -4.38 -5.16 12.80
C MET A 42 -2.98 -5.66 12.43
N ILE A 43 -2.45 -5.25 11.30
CA ILE A 43 -1.13 -5.70 10.84
C ILE A 43 0.00 -5.19 11.76
N PRO A 44 0.06 -3.89 12.14
CA PRO A 44 1.01 -3.44 13.17
C PRO A 44 0.87 -4.19 14.49
N VAL A 45 -0.35 -4.46 14.94
CA VAL A 45 -0.58 -5.26 16.17
C VAL A 45 -0.01 -6.67 16.02
N LEU A 46 -0.20 -7.32 14.87
CA LEU A 46 0.38 -8.64 14.60
C LEU A 46 1.91 -8.60 14.70
N PHE A 47 2.56 -7.57 14.16
CA PHE A 47 4.01 -7.41 14.29
C PHE A 47 4.46 -7.23 15.75
N ILE A 48 3.68 -6.53 16.58
CA ILE A 48 3.95 -6.41 18.02
C ILE A 48 3.87 -7.78 18.69
N VAL A 49 2.85 -8.59 18.37
CA VAL A 49 2.73 -9.95 18.90
C VAL A 49 3.92 -10.81 18.49
N ILE A 50 4.35 -10.75 17.22
CA ILE A 50 5.53 -11.47 16.73
C ILE A 50 6.80 -11.02 17.48
N ALA A 51 6.95 -9.71 17.73
CA ALA A 51 8.07 -9.16 18.50
C ALA A 51 8.11 -9.72 19.93
N ILE A 52 6.96 -9.79 20.61
CA ILE A 52 6.86 -10.34 21.96
C ILE A 52 7.22 -11.83 21.96
N ILE A 53 6.71 -12.61 21.01
CA ILE A 53 7.04 -14.04 20.87
C ILE A 53 8.55 -14.19 20.65
N GLY A 54 9.16 -13.40 19.77
CA GLY A 54 10.59 -13.39 19.52
C GLY A 54 11.39 -13.09 20.79
N PHE A 55 10.95 -12.07 21.55
CA PHE A 55 11.60 -11.70 22.80
C PHE A 55 11.59 -12.82 23.86
N VAL A 56 10.51 -13.57 23.95
CA VAL A 56 10.36 -14.68 24.91
C VAL A 56 11.13 -15.93 24.46
N ARG A 57 11.14 -16.20 23.16
CA ARG A 57 11.67 -17.46 22.60
C ARG A 57 13.19 -17.48 22.45
N TYR A 58 13.80 -16.33 22.16
CA TYR A 58 15.22 -16.23 21.86
C TYR A 58 16.03 -15.67 23.03
N GLU A 59 17.35 -15.84 22.99
CA GLU A 59 18.29 -15.38 24.02
C GLU A 59 19.39 -14.50 23.44
N GLY A 60 20.10 -13.78 24.30
CA GLY A 60 21.22 -12.93 23.94
C GLY A 60 20.88 -11.80 22.99
N VAL A 61 21.82 -11.48 22.10
CA VAL A 61 21.66 -10.38 21.11
C VAL A 61 20.52 -10.69 20.14
N PHE A 62 20.32 -11.96 19.80
CA PHE A 62 19.26 -12.37 18.87
C PHE A 62 17.86 -12.04 19.39
N ARG A 63 17.63 -12.12 20.70
CA ARG A 63 16.39 -11.68 21.36
C ARG A 63 16.07 -10.22 21.03
N ILE A 64 17.07 -9.34 21.12
CA ILE A 64 16.91 -7.91 20.88
C ILE A 64 16.57 -7.66 19.42
N VAL A 65 17.26 -8.31 18.50
CA VAL A 65 17.04 -8.18 17.06
C VAL A 65 15.63 -8.62 16.69
N GLN A 66 15.21 -9.81 17.15
CA GLN A 66 13.87 -10.37 16.89
C GLN A 66 12.74 -9.60 17.59
N PHE A 67 13.06 -8.74 18.55
CA PHE A 67 12.10 -7.80 19.13
C PHE A 67 11.99 -6.50 18.32
N ILE A 68 13.12 -5.92 17.94
CA ILE A 68 13.17 -4.59 17.30
C ILE A 68 12.69 -4.66 15.83
N ILE A 69 13.12 -5.66 15.05
CA ILE A 69 12.84 -5.72 13.62
C ILE A 69 11.33 -5.79 13.32
N PRO A 70 10.54 -6.67 13.94
CA PRO A 70 9.09 -6.69 13.71
C PRO A 70 8.41 -5.35 14.09
N ILE A 71 8.85 -4.69 15.15
CA ILE A 71 8.31 -3.38 15.54
C ILE A 71 8.57 -2.36 14.40
N ILE A 72 9.80 -2.29 13.89
CA ILE A 72 10.15 -1.41 12.77
C ILE A 72 9.27 -1.73 11.54
N LEU A 73 9.11 -3.00 11.19
CA LEU A 73 8.27 -3.42 10.06
C LEU A 73 6.80 -3.01 10.26
N GLY A 74 6.27 -3.17 11.47
CA GLY A 74 4.93 -2.74 11.83
C GLY A 74 4.75 -1.23 11.70
N MET A 75 5.73 -0.44 12.14
CA MET A 75 5.75 1.02 11.98
C MET A 75 5.81 1.41 10.50
N MET A 76 6.70 0.79 9.73
CA MET A 76 6.80 1.06 8.29
C MET A 76 5.47 0.78 7.58
N TYR A 77 4.80 -0.33 7.92
CA TYR A 77 3.48 -0.64 7.38
C TYR A 77 2.43 0.42 7.75
N TYR A 78 2.42 0.88 9.00
CA TYR A 78 1.48 1.89 9.47
C TYR A 78 1.58 3.20 8.70
N PHE A 79 2.80 3.62 8.36
CA PHE A 79 3.07 4.86 7.61
C PHE A 79 2.86 4.71 6.09
N MET A 80 2.60 3.49 5.57
CA MET A 80 2.31 3.32 4.15
C MET A 80 1.01 4.01 3.77
N LYS A 81 1.10 4.85 2.76
CA LYS A 81 -0.02 5.57 2.15
C LYS A 81 -0.57 4.79 0.96
N SER A 82 -1.84 5.00 0.66
CA SER A 82 -2.49 4.51 -0.54
C SER A 82 -3.18 5.69 -1.21
N GLY A 83 -3.25 5.67 -2.54
CA GLY A 83 -3.87 6.77 -3.26
C GLY A 83 -3.43 6.86 -4.72
N LEU A 84 -3.53 8.06 -5.26
CA LEU A 84 -3.14 8.36 -6.63
C LEU A 84 -1.74 8.97 -6.68
N SER A 85 -0.94 8.52 -7.63
CA SER A 85 0.37 9.09 -7.98
C SER A 85 0.40 9.38 -9.49
N ASP A 86 1.39 10.17 -9.95
CA ASP A 86 1.52 10.50 -11.38
C ASP A 86 1.66 9.28 -12.29
N GLU A 87 2.20 8.18 -11.75
CA GLU A 87 2.43 6.96 -12.54
C GLU A 87 1.27 5.96 -12.47
N GLY A 88 0.38 6.09 -11.48
CA GLY A 88 -0.69 5.12 -11.28
C GLY A 88 -1.33 5.17 -9.92
N ILE A 89 -1.95 4.06 -9.57
CA ILE A 89 -2.62 3.84 -8.29
C ILE A 89 -1.63 3.15 -7.34
N VAL A 90 -1.38 3.75 -6.19
CA VAL A 90 -0.57 3.15 -5.13
C VAL A 90 -1.50 2.53 -4.09
N MET A 91 -1.31 1.25 -3.83
CA MET A 91 -2.06 0.53 -2.81
C MET A 91 -1.09 -0.24 -1.91
N MET A 92 -1.03 0.15 -0.62
CA MET A 92 -0.15 -0.46 0.38
C MET A 92 1.29 -0.63 -0.12
N GLY A 93 1.88 0.45 -0.66
CA GLY A 93 3.25 0.45 -1.18
C GLY A 93 3.46 -0.30 -2.51
N SER A 94 2.40 -0.76 -3.16
CA SER A 94 2.46 -1.37 -4.49
C SER A 94 1.93 -0.40 -5.54
N LEU A 95 2.76 -0.04 -6.53
CA LEU A 95 2.36 0.81 -7.65
C LEU A 95 1.68 -0.02 -8.74
N ILE A 96 0.48 0.36 -9.08
CA ILE A 96 -0.30 -0.18 -10.20
C ILE A 96 -0.36 0.90 -11.27
N LYS A 97 0.49 0.79 -12.28
CA LYS A 97 0.51 1.77 -13.38
C LYS A 97 -0.85 1.86 -14.06
N PHE A 98 -1.29 3.04 -14.48
CA PHE A 98 -2.61 3.25 -15.09
C PHE A 98 -2.89 2.31 -16.26
N HIS A 99 -1.91 2.01 -17.12
CA HIS A 99 -2.09 1.07 -18.22
C HIS A 99 -2.31 -0.40 -17.78
N LYS A 100 -1.98 -0.74 -16.52
CA LYS A 100 -2.19 -2.09 -15.92
C LYS A 100 -3.41 -2.13 -14.99
N ALA A 101 -3.99 -0.99 -14.68
CA ALA A 101 -5.12 -0.89 -13.75
C ALA A 101 -6.46 -1.35 -14.36
N GLY A 102 -6.48 -1.70 -15.64
CA GLY A 102 -7.71 -2.07 -16.35
C GLY A 102 -8.69 -0.90 -16.43
N GLN A 103 -9.98 -1.18 -16.25
CA GLN A 103 -11.00 -0.15 -16.22
C GLN A 103 -11.00 0.57 -14.86
N VAL A 104 -10.77 1.88 -14.88
CA VAL A 104 -10.85 2.74 -13.69
C VAL A 104 -12.18 3.49 -13.76
N THR A 105 -13.01 3.39 -12.72
CA THR A 105 -14.31 4.05 -12.63
C THR A 105 -14.35 4.89 -11.36
N LEU A 106 -14.75 6.17 -11.50
CA LEU A 106 -14.98 7.07 -10.39
C LEU A 106 -16.46 7.04 -10.03
N SER A 107 -16.79 6.74 -8.77
CA SER A 107 -18.15 6.77 -8.24
C SER A 107 -18.32 7.95 -7.30
N ARG A 108 -19.33 8.77 -7.57
CA ARG A 108 -19.68 9.89 -6.69
C ARG A 108 -20.56 9.44 -5.52
N SER A 109 -21.37 8.38 -5.72
CA SER A 109 -22.27 7.89 -4.67
C SER A 109 -21.51 7.36 -3.44
N ASP A 110 -20.36 6.78 -3.67
CA ASP A 110 -19.57 6.09 -2.62
C ASP A 110 -18.24 6.78 -2.34
N ASN A 111 -17.96 7.91 -3.01
CA ASN A 111 -16.67 8.61 -2.98
C ASN A 111 -15.50 7.63 -3.17
N SER A 112 -15.57 6.85 -4.24
CA SER A 112 -14.62 5.76 -4.46
C SER A 112 -14.14 5.66 -5.90
N ILE A 113 -12.92 5.14 -6.05
CA ILE A 113 -12.32 4.77 -7.33
C ILE A 113 -12.31 3.26 -7.40
N TYR A 114 -13.02 2.71 -8.37
CA TYR A 114 -12.98 1.28 -8.68
C TYR A 114 -11.98 1.04 -9.80
N PHE A 115 -11.16 0.03 -9.66
CA PHE A 115 -10.26 -0.43 -10.70
C PHE A 115 -10.14 -1.95 -10.69
N VAL A 116 -9.81 -2.52 -11.86
CA VAL A 116 -9.69 -3.96 -12.01
C VAL A 116 -8.22 -4.34 -12.07
N ARG A 117 -7.79 -5.22 -11.17
CA ARG A 117 -6.46 -5.82 -11.16
C ARG A 117 -6.60 -7.34 -11.12
N ASN A 118 -5.99 -8.03 -12.09
CA ASN A 118 -6.03 -9.51 -12.15
C ASN A 118 -7.46 -10.07 -12.03
N LYS A 119 -8.42 -9.47 -12.71
CA LYS A 119 -9.86 -9.82 -12.66
C LYS A 119 -10.55 -9.55 -11.31
N ILE A 120 -9.89 -8.95 -10.36
CA ILE A 120 -10.46 -8.56 -9.07
C ILE A 120 -10.73 -7.06 -9.10
N THR A 121 -11.96 -6.67 -8.82
CA THR A 121 -12.34 -5.26 -8.64
C THR A 121 -11.92 -4.81 -7.24
N THR A 122 -11.15 -3.75 -7.18
CA THR A 122 -10.70 -3.14 -5.93
C THR A 122 -11.21 -1.71 -5.87
N ALA A 123 -11.57 -1.26 -4.67
CA ALA A 123 -12.03 0.10 -4.41
C ALA A 123 -11.04 0.86 -3.52
N LEU A 124 -10.80 2.12 -3.85
CA LEU A 124 -10.15 3.11 -2.99
C LEU A 124 -11.17 4.17 -2.63
N PHE A 125 -11.30 4.48 -1.36
CA PHE A 125 -12.22 5.48 -0.85
C PHE A 125 -11.48 6.78 -0.54
N PHE A 126 -12.11 7.90 -0.84
CA PHE A 126 -11.59 9.24 -0.55
C PHE A 126 -12.66 10.07 0.18
N GLU A 127 -12.27 11.19 0.72
CA GLU A 127 -13.21 12.08 1.41
C GLU A 127 -14.03 12.88 0.38
N GLU A 128 -15.25 13.27 0.76
CA GLU A 128 -16.19 13.91 -0.17
C GLU A 128 -15.65 15.23 -0.77
N ASP A 129 -14.90 15.96 0.02
CA ASP A 129 -14.20 17.19 -0.38
C ASP A 129 -13.08 16.98 -1.41
N GLN A 130 -12.53 15.78 -1.49
CA GLN A 130 -11.48 15.40 -2.45
C GLN A 130 -12.03 15.01 -3.84
N PHE A 131 -13.37 14.92 -4.02
CA PHE A 131 -13.96 14.39 -5.26
C PHE A 131 -13.50 15.16 -6.50
N ASP A 132 -13.55 16.49 -6.45
CA ASP A 132 -13.20 17.32 -7.61
C ASP A 132 -11.67 17.29 -7.86
N GLU A 133 -10.85 17.19 -6.82
CA GLU A 133 -9.41 17.02 -6.94
C GLU A 133 -9.06 15.69 -7.61
N VAL A 134 -9.65 14.59 -7.15
CA VAL A 134 -9.49 13.25 -7.72
C VAL A 134 -9.96 13.23 -9.18
N ARG A 135 -11.11 13.82 -9.47
CA ARG A 135 -11.66 13.93 -10.83
C ARG A 135 -10.73 14.68 -11.77
N ASN A 136 -10.22 15.85 -11.34
CA ASN A 136 -9.32 16.66 -12.15
C ASN A 136 -7.98 15.95 -12.36
N PHE A 137 -7.46 15.30 -11.34
CA PHE A 137 -6.23 14.51 -11.42
C PHE A 137 -6.37 13.36 -12.43
N LEU A 138 -7.46 12.59 -12.34
CA LEU A 138 -7.72 11.52 -13.30
C LEU A 138 -7.91 12.05 -14.72
N LYS A 139 -8.57 13.20 -14.89
CA LYS A 139 -8.76 13.84 -16.19
C LYS A 139 -7.44 14.30 -16.80
N GLU A 140 -6.56 14.91 -16.01
CA GLU A 140 -5.24 15.36 -16.48
C GLU A 140 -4.38 14.18 -16.93
N HIS A 141 -4.40 13.09 -16.17
CA HIS A 141 -3.63 11.88 -16.52
C HIS A 141 -4.28 11.08 -17.64
N SER A 142 -5.62 11.20 -17.84
CA SER A 142 -6.31 10.57 -18.97
C SER A 142 -5.95 11.23 -20.31
N LEU A 143 -5.69 12.53 -20.31
CA LEU A 143 -5.25 13.22 -21.51
C LEU A 143 -3.82 12.82 -21.93
N LYS A 144 -3.02 12.33 -20.98
CA LYS A 144 -1.67 11.79 -21.22
C LYS A 144 -1.65 10.30 -21.61
N SER A 145 -2.77 9.59 -21.43
CA SER A 145 -2.88 8.17 -21.73
C SER A 145 -4.16 7.88 -22.51
N ASP A 146 -4.05 7.43 -23.76
CA ASP A 146 -5.19 7.05 -24.62
C ASP A 146 -6.10 5.96 -23.99
N TYR A 147 -5.61 5.25 -22.99
CA TYR A 147 -6.38 4.25 -22.25
C TYR A 147 -7.48 4.86 -21.37
N LEU A 148 -7.29 6.06 -20.85
CA LEU A 148 -8.28 6.71 -20.00
C LEU A 148 -9.37 7.44 -20.81
N LYS A 149 -9.11 7.78 -22.07
CA LYS A 149 -10.13 8.34 -22.99
C LYS A 149 -11.37 7.47 -23.11
N LYS A 150 -11.21 6.15 -23.06
CA LYS A 150 -12.30 5.16 -23.15
C LYS A 150 -13.20 5.10 -21.92
N ILE A 151 -12.72 5.62 -20.78
CA ILE A 151 -13.44 5.63 -19.50
C ILE A 151 -14.36 6.84 -19.41
N TYR A 152 -13.90 8.00 -19.86
CA TYR A 152 -14.67 9.23 -19.80
C TYR A 152 -15.89 9.25 -20.73
N SER A 153 -15.88 8.52 -21.84
CA SER A 153 -17.03 8.43 -22.75
C SER A 153 -18.22 7.62 -22.22
N ARG A 154 -18.10 6.98 -21.05
CA ARG A 154 -19.19 6.21 -20.43
C ARG A 154 -19.75 6.81 -19.12
N VAL A 155 -19.17 7.88 -18.64
CA VAL A 155 -19.57 8.54 -17.36
C VAL A 155 -20.28 9.88 -17.59
N PHE A 156 -20.38 10.33 -18.87
CA PHE A 156 -21.13 11.53 -19.29
C PHE A 156 -22.14 11.20 -20.35
#